data_83301654c092eaf9d9cd0220259d1911
#
_entry.id   83301654c092eaf9d9cd0220259d1911
#
_cell.length_a   1.000
_cell.length_b   1.000
_cell.length_c   1.000
_cell.angle_alpha   90.00
_cell.angle_beta   90.00
_cell.angle_gamma   90.00
#
_symmetry.space_group_name_H-M   'P 1'
#
loop_
_entity.id
_entity.type
_entity.pdbx_description
1 polymer ?
#
loop_
_entity_poly.entity_id
_entity_poly.type
_entity_poly.pdbx_seq_one_letter_code
_entity_poly.pdbx_strand_id
1 'polypeptide(L)'
;MLLPIHVVAGALAVVFGFAALFVKKGGTIHRRSGMLFVYAMLVMGTTASVLEYLRHADVTNVVAALMSVYFAGTALTTVRPASRWTRAINTAALTVAAGLAFLSIVGGVKAVSSPGLSSGGVPFRTIGVMSFILATVLILAAAGDLRIMRSGMPRGAPRLARHLWRMCFALFIAAASFFSIRERVAKILPEPFTSGPMRALPILLIFGAMFYWLWRVRRRRTLPVVVRHDSMPVTTPAE
;
A
#
# COMPACT_ATOMS: atom_id res chain seq x y z
N MET A 1 -1.56 9.71 24.58
CA MET A 1 -2.22 8.40 24.29
C MET A 1 -2.13 7.93 22.82
N LEU A 2 -2.13 8.78 21.82
CA LEU A 2 -2.09 8.36 20.39
C LEU A 2 -0.79 7.64 19.97
N LEU A 3 0.37 8.02 20.52
CA LEU A 3 1.65 7.45 20.11
C LEU A 3 1.77 5.94 20.40
N PRO A 4 1.41 5.42 21.57
CA PRO A 4 1.41 3.96 21.81
C PRO A 4 0.47 3.21 20.85
N ILE A 5 -0.73 3.75 20.59
CA ILE A 5 -1.69 3.17 19.65
C ILE A 5 -1.08 3.09 18.25
N HIS A 6 -0.43 4.18 17.79
CA HIS A 6 0.26 4.22 16.51
C HIS A 6 1.37 3.15 16.41
N VAL A 7 2.21 3.03 17.45
CA VAL A 7 3.32 2.07 17.47
C VAL A 7 2.81 0.63 17.44
N VAL A 8 1.81 0.30 18.27
CA VAL A 8 1.21 -1.05 18.29
C VAL A 8 0.54 -1.37 16.95
N ALA A 9 -0.24 -0.44 16.40
CA ALA A 9 -0.88 -0.62 15.10
C ALA A 9 0.16 -0.82 13.99
N GLY A 10 1.26 -0.06 14.01
CA GLY A 10 2.37 -0.20 13.06
C GLY A 10 3.04 -1.57 13.15
N ALA A 11 3.33 -2.05 14.36
CA ALA A 11 3.90 -3.38 14.57
C ALA A 11 2.96 -4.49 14.06
N LEU A 12 1.66 -4.42 14.37
CA LEU A 12 0.66 -5.36 13.88
C LEU A 12 0.53 -5.30 12.35
N ALA A 13 0.58 -4.11 11.75
CA ALA A 13 0.57 -3.95 10.30
C ALA A 13 1.76 -4.66 9.65
N VAL A 14 2.97 -4.49 10.17
CA VAL A 14 4.16 -5.18 9.66
C VAL A 14 4.00 -6.70 9.79
N VAL A 15 3.64 -7.21 10.97
CA VAL A 15 3.49 -8.66 11.22
C VAL A 15 2.43 -9.29 10.30
N PHE A 16 1.22 -8.73 10.27
CA PHE A 16 0.13 -9.29 9.47
C PHE A 16 0.33 -9.06 7.96
N GLY A 17 1.00 -7.97 7.58
CA GLY A 17 1.38 -7.71 6.20
C GLY A 17 2.36 -8.75 5.67
N PHE A 18 3.43 -9.05 6.41
CA PHE A 18 4.36 -10.11 6.06
C PHE A 18 3.70 -11.49 6.09
N ALA A 19 2.87 -11.79 7.09
CA ALA A 19 2.10 -13.03 7.11
C ALA A 19 1.26 -13.19 5.83
N ALA A 20 0.49 -12.16 5.44
CA ALA A 20 -0.29 -12.19 4.21
C ALA A 20 0.59 -12.28 2.94
N LEU A 21 1.81 -11.71 2.97
CA LEU A 21 2.72 -11.72 1.83
C LEU A 21 3.29 -13.11 1.55
N PHE A 22 3.52 -13.94 2.55
CA PHE A 22 4.20 -15.23 2.39
C PHE A 22 3.29 -16.45 2.41
N VAL A 23 2.07 -16.37 2.96
CA VAL A 23 1.14 -17.49 2.96
C VAL A 23 0.48 -17.73 1.59
N LYS A 24 -0.17 -18.90 1.42
CA LYS A 24 -0.93 -19.27 0.22
C LYS A 24 -1.99 -18.21 -0.10
N LYS A 25 -1.85 -17.58 -1.27
CA LYS A 25 -2.76 -16.50 -1.71
C LYS A 25 -4.20 -17.00 -1.85
N GLY A 26 -5.15 -16.21 -1.37
CA GLY A 26 -6.58 -16.54 -1.39
C GLY A 26 -7.03 -17.54 -0.32
N GLY A 27 -6.12 -18.16 0.43
CA GLY A 27 -6.44 -19.06 1.54
C GLY A 27 -7.02 -18.32 2.75
N THR A 28 -7.51 -19.07 3.75
CA THR A 28 -8.13 -18.51 4.95
C THR A 28 -7.16 -17.63 5.75
N ILE A 29 -5.90 -18.08 5.92
CA ILE A 29 -4.86 -17.32 6.63
C ILE A 29 -4.55 -16.03 5.89
N HIS A 30 -4.40 -16.08 4.55
CA HIS A 30 -4.19 -14.86 3.75
C HIS A 30 -5.32 -13.84 3.93
N ARG A 31 -6.56 -14.30 3.92
CA ARG A 31 -7.72 -13.42 4.07
C ARG A 31 -7.81 -12.82 5.47
N ARG A 32 -7.58 -13.62 6.51
CA ARG A 32 -7.62 -13.14 7.91
C ARG A 32 -6.47 -12.17 8.20
N SER A 33 -5.23 -12.55 7.91
CA SER A 33 -4.08 -11.66 8.10
C SER A 33 -4.16 -10.41 7.23
N GLY A 34 -4.64 -10.51 5.98
CA GLY A 34 -4.87 -9.36 5.12
C GLY A 34 -5.92 -8.38 5.67
N MET A 35 -6.99 -8.87 6.31
CA MET A 35 -7.98 -7.99 6.96
C MET A 35 -7.40 -7.32 8.21
N LEU A 36 -6.67 -8.07 9.05
CA LEU A 36 -6.00 -7.50 10.23
C LEU A 36 -4.95 -6.46 9.81
N PHE A 37 -4.20 -6.73 8.74
CA PHE A 37 -3.30 -5.74 8.13
C PHE A 37 -4.03 -4.46 7.74
N VAL A 38 -5.17 -4.55 7.04
CA VAL A 38 -5.91 -3.36 6.62
C VAL A 38 -6.39 -2.56 7.83
N TYR A 39 -6.97 -3.20 8.85
CA TYR A 39 -7.39 -2.49 10.07
C TYR A 39 -6.21 -1.83 10.78
N ALA A 40 -5.10 -2.53 10.92
CA ALA A 40 -3.89 -1.99 11.52
C ALA A 40 -3.36 -0.79 10.72
N MET A 41 -3.36 -0.86 9.38
CA MET A 41 -2.96 0.25 8.50
C MET A 41 -3.87 1.48 8.62
N LEU A 42 -5.18 1.28 8.73
CA LEU A 42 -6.12 2.39 8.93
C LEU A 42 -5.86 3.09 10.27
N VAL A 43 -5.71 2.33 11.35
CA VAL A 43 -5.39 2.89 12.68
C VAL A 43 -4.01 3.56 12.66
N MET A 44 -2.99 2.91 12.12
CA MET A 44 -1.62 3.45 12.04
C MET A 44 -1.58 4.74 11.24
N GLY A 45 -2.18 4.75 10.03
CA GLY A 45 -2.13 5.90 9.14
C GLY A 45 -2.94 7.09 9.66
N THR A 46 -4.12 6.86 10.24
CA THR A 46 -4.92 7.95 10.85
C THR A 46 -4.25 8.53 12.07
N THR A 47 -3.75 7.70 12.98
CA THR A 47 -3.03 8.17 14.17
C THR A 47 -1.72 8.88 13.80
N ALA A 48 -0.99 8.42 12.78
CA ALA A 48 0.18 9.11 12.25
C ALA A 48 -0.18 10.50 11.73
N SER A 49 -1.23 10.61 10.89
CA SER A 49 -1.65 11.90 10.32
C SER A 49 -2.00 12.91 11.40
N VAL A 50 -2.71 12.48 12.45
CA VAL A 50 -3.04 13.35 13.61
C VAL A 50 -1.79 13.74 14.40
N LEU A 51 -0.88 12.79 14.66
CA LEU A 51 0.36 13.07 15.40
C LEU A 51 1.26 14.05 14.66
N GLU A 52 1.42 13.87 13.34
CA GLU A 52 2.23 14.76 12.50
C GLU A 52 1.61 16.16 12.40
N TYR A 53 0.28 16.25 12.27
CA TYR A 53 -0.43 17.53 12.29
C TYR A 53 -0.24 18.29 13.62
N LEU A 54 -0.43 17.61 14.76
CA LEU A 54 -0.28 18.21 16.09
C LEU A 54 1.16 18.64 16.42
N ARG A 55 2.14 18.01 15.76
CA ARG A 55 3.57 18.34 15.95
C ARG A 55 4.07 19.40 14.98
N HIS A 56 3.19 19.95 14.14
CA HIS A 56 3.57 20.86 13.05
C HIS A 56 4.71 20.29 12.18
N ALA A 57 4.67 18.96 11.97
CA ALA A 57 5.69 18.25 11.23
C ALA A 57 5.60 18.51 9.72
N ASP A 58 6.57 17.96 8.99
CA ASP A 58 6.66 18.12 7.55
C ASP A 58 5.43 17.55 6.84
N VAL A 59 4.86 18.31 5.91
CA VAL A 59 3.70 17.90 5.07
C VAL A 59 3.95 16.55 4.40
N THR A 60 5.20 16.23 4.04
CA THR A 60 5.59 14.96 3.44
C THR A 60 5.22 13.76 4.31
N ASN A 61 5.39 13.88 5.63
CA ASN A 61 5.02 12.81 6.57
C ASN A 61 3.51 12.61 6.65
N VAL A 62 2.74 13.70 6.68
CA VAL A 62 1.26 13.64 6.64
C VAL A 62 0.79 12.98 5.35
N VAL A 63 1.37 13.35 4.21
CA VAL A 63 1.07 12.74 2.91
C VAL A 63 1.38 11.24 2.94
N ALA A 64 2.54 10.82 3.43
CA ALA A 64 2.90 9.40 3.52
C ALA A 64 1.93 8.60 4.41
N ALA A 65 1.50 9.19 5.53
CA ALA A 65 0.53 8.58 6.43
C ALA A 65 -0.85 8.40 5.77
N LEU A 66 -1.39 9.43 5.14
CA LEU A 66 -2.68 9.35 4.43
C LEU A 66 -2.60 8.46 3.18
N MET A 67 -1.46 8.44 2.50
CA MET A 67 -1.18 7.55 1.37
C MET A 67 -1.25 6.07 1.79
N SER A 68 -0.81 5.73 3.01
CA SER A 68 -0.92 4.37 3.54
C SER A 68 -2.38 3.93 3.70
N VAL A 69 -3.24 4.81 4.22
CA VAL A 69 -4.69 4.60 4.34
C VAL A 69 -5.34 4.44 2.96
N TYR A 70 -4.99 5.33 2.03
CA TYR A 70 -5.46 5.28 0.65
C TYR A 70 -5.13 3.94 -0.03
N PHE A 71 -3.89 3.48 0.05
CA PHE A 71 -3.49 2.22 -0.58
C PHE A 71 -4.15 1.00 0.07
N ALA A 72 -4.17 0.91 1.39
CA ALA A 72 -4.81 -0.20 2.10
C ALA A 72 -6.32 -0.26 1.81
N GLY A 73 -7.01 0.88 1.88
CA GLY A 73 -8.44 0.98 1.62
C GLY A 73 -8.82 0.62 0.18
N THR A 74 -8.12 1.20 -0.81
CA THR A 74 -8.39 0.94 -2.23
C THR A 74 -7.94 -0.44 -2.70
N ALA A 75 -6.93 -1.04 -2.06
CA ALA A 75 -6.60 -2.44 -2.28
C ALA A 75 -7.70 -3.37 -1.77
N LEU A 76 -8.32 -3.06 -0.62
CA LEU A 76 -9.44 -3.83 -0.07
C LEU A 76 -10.68 -3.72 -0.99
N THR A 77 -11.07 -2.51 -1.43
CA THR A 77 -12.21 -2.33 -2.33
C THR A 77 -12.02 -3.06 -3.66
N THR A 78 -10.77 -3.24 -4.11
CA THR A 78 -10.44 -3.99 -5.33
C THR A 78 -10.93 -5.45 -5.29
N VAL A 79 -10.89 -6.10 -4.13
CA VAL A 79 -11.29 -7.52 -3.99
C VAL A 79 -12.72 -7.71 -3.45
N ARG A 80 -13.38 -6.63 -3.03
CA ARG A 80 -14.77 -6.67 -2.59
C ARG A 80 -15.75 -6.66 -3.77
N PRO A 81 -16.98 -7.15 -3.59
CA PRO A 81 -18.04 -7.00 -4.59
C PRO A 81 -18.31 -5.53 -4.91
N ALA A 82 -18.71 -5.26 -6.15
CA ALA A 82 -19.14 -3.93 -6.54
C ALA A 82 -20.45 -3.57 -5.79
N SER A 83 -20.46 -2.44 -5.12
CA SER A 83 -21.60 -1.90 -4.38
C SER A 83 -21.57 -0.37 -4.45
N ARG A 84 -22.67 0.28 -4.04
CA ARG A 84 -22.69 1.74 -3.89
C ARG A 84 -21.60 2.25 -2.95
N TRP A 85 -21.34 1.50 -1.87
CA TRP A 85 -20.30 1.84 -0.89
C TRP A 85 -18.88 1.73 -1.46
N THR A 86 -18.56 0.63 -2.17
CA THR A 86 -17.23 0.50 -2.80
C THR A 86 -17.03 1.57 -3.87
N ARG A 87 -18.08 1.99 -4.57
CA ARG A 87 -18.02 3.10 -5.53
C ARG A 87 -17.76 4.43 -4.83
N ALA A 88 -18.53 4.75 -3.78
CA ALA A 88 -18.35 5.97 -3.00
C ALA A 88 -16.93 6.07 -2.40
N ILE A 89 -16.43 4.97 -1.81
CA ILE A 89 -15.07 4.91 -1.27
C ILE A 89 -14.03 5.15 -2.38
N ASN A 90 -14.18 4.52 -3.55
CA ASN A 90 -13.24 4.72 -4.65
C ASN A 90 -13.26 6.15 -5.20
N THR A 91 -14.45 6.81 -5.24
CA THR A 91 -14.57 8.21 -5.65
C THR A 91 -13.89 9.13 -4.64
N ALA A 92 -14.18 8.97 -3.34
CA ALA A 92 -13.51 9.73 -2.29
C ALA A 92 -11.99 9.50 -2.29
N ALA A 93 -11.56 8.24 -2.49
CA ALA A 93 -10.15 7.90 -2.57
C ALA A 93 -9.44 8.57 -3.76
N LEU A 94 -10.11 8.69 -4.92
CA LEU A 94 -9.56 9.42 -6.08
C LEU A 94 -9.34 10.90 -5.74
N THR A 95 -10.32 11.55 -5.10
CA THR A 95 -10.20 12.95 -4.67
C THR A 95 -9.05 13.14 -3.67
N VAL A 96 -8.96 12.23 -2.69
CA VAL A 96 -7.85 12.22 -1.71
C VAL A 96 -6.50 12.05 -2.42
N ALA A 97 -6.37 11.08 -3.33
CA ALA A 97 -5.13 10.84 -4.05
C ALA A 97 -4.70 12.06 -4.89
N ALA A 98 -5.65 12.73 -5.57
CA ALA A 98 -5.37 13.94 -6.33
C ALA A 98 -4.90 15.09 -5.41
N GLY A 99 -5.57 15.30 -4.28
CA GLY A 99 -5.18 16.29 -3.28
C GLY A 99 -3.80 16.02 -2.68
N LEU A 100 -3.51 14.76 -2.32
CA LEU A 100 -2.20 14.36 -1.79
C LEU A 100 -1.10 14.51 -2.85
N ALA A 101 -1.37 14.19 -4.11
CA ALA A 101 -0.42 14.39 -5.21
C ALA A 101 -0.11 15.89 -5.39
N PHE A 102 -1.13 16.74 -5.38
CA PHE A 102 -0.95 18.19 -5.43
C PHE A 102 -0.11 18.71 -4.27
N LEU A 103 -0.44 18.34 -3.03
CA LEU A 103 0.32 18.72 -1.84
C LEU A 103 1.78 18.24 -1.91
N SER A 104 2.01 17.03 -2.44
CA SER A 104 3.36 16.49 -2.64
C SER A 104 4.16 17.29 -3.65
N ILE A 105 3.53 17.74 -4.75
CA ILE A 105 4.19 18.59 -5.75
C ILE A 105 4.55 19.96 -5.14
N VAL A 106 3.59 20.61 -4.51
CA VAL A 106 3.80 21.93 -3.88
C VAL A 106 4.87 21.86 -2.80
N GLY A 107 4.77 20.85 -1.91
CA GLY A 107 5.77 20.61 -0.86
C GLY A 107 7.15 20.28 -1.44
N GLY A 108 7.20 19.48 -2.51
CA GLY A 108 8.42 19.12 -3.22
C GLY A 108 9.14 20.35 -3.83
N VAL A 109 8.38 21.19 -4.52
CA VAL A 109 8.93 22.45 -5.10
C VAL A 109 9.47 23.34 -3.98
N LYS A 110 8.70 23.53 -2.91
CA LYS A 110 9.10 24.34 -1.77
C LYS A 110 10.39 23.79 -1.11
N ALA A 111 10.46 22.49 -0.91
CA ALA A 111 11.60 21.84 -0.28
C ALA A 111 12.86 21.93 -1.15
N VAL A 112 12.78 21.70 -2.46
CA VAL A 112 13.95 21.81 -3.37
C VAL A 112 14.48 23.25 -3.45
N SER A 113 13.60 24.24 -3.31
CA SER A 113 13.96 25.66 -3.32
C SER A 113 14.49 26.17 -1.97
N SER A 114 14.41 25.36 -0.92
CA SER A 114 14.85 25.74 0.42
C SER A 114 16.27 25.23 0.69
N PRO A 115 17.21 26.08 1.16
CA PRO A 115 18.52 25.64 1.56
C PRO A 115 18.49 25.00 2.97
N GLY A 116 19.48 24.15 3.29
CA GLY A 116 19.71 23.64 4.62
C GLY A 116 19.05 22.30 4.93
N LEU A 117 18.89 22.04 6.23
CA LEU A 117 18.40 20.77 6.78
C LEU A 117 17.04 20.98 7.47
N SER A 118 16.20 19.97 7.44
CA SER A 118 14.98 19.90 8.24
C SER A 118 15.29 19.73 9.71
N SER A 119 14.30 19.87 10.59
CA SER A 119 14.41 19.63 12.03
C SER A 119 14.90 18.22 12.38
N GLY A 120 14.74 17.25 11.46
CA GLY A 120 15.25 15.89 11.59
C GLY A 120 16.64 15.68 10.96
N GLY A 121 17.37 16.73 10.57
CA GLY A 121 18.71 16.65 9.98
C GLY A 121 18.75 16.16 8.53
N VAL A 122 17.59 16.02 7.85
CA VAL A 122 17.51 15.59 6.46
C VAL A 122 17.60 16.80 5.53
N PRO A 123 18.47 16.79 4.49
CA PRO A 123 18.53 17.87 3.51
C PRO A 123 17.16 18.12 2.86
N PHE A 124 16.73 19.38 2.77
CA PHE A 124 15.45 19.73 2.14
C PHE A 124 15.37 19.25 0.70
N ARG A 125 16.48 19.24 -0.03
CA ARG A 125 16.55 18.67 -1.38
C ARG A 125 16.14 17.18 -1.39
N THR A 126 16.55 16.39 -0.41
CA THR A 126 16.14 14.98 -0.28
C THR A 126 14.66 14.85 0.00
N ILE A 127 14.10 15.69 0.87
CA ILE A 127 12.65 15.76 1.14
C ILE A 127 11.88 16.10 -0.15
N GLY A 128 12.37 17.07 -0.92
CA GLY A 128 11.78 17.43 -2.20
C GLY A 128 11.74 16.28 -3.22
N VAL A 129 12.86 15.57 -3.37
CA VAL A 129 12.93 14.38 -4.24
C VAL A 129 11.94 13.32 -3.78
N MET A 130 11.87 13.02 -2.48
CA MET A 130 10.88 12.07 -1.93
C MET A 130 9.46 12.52 -2.18
N SER A 131 9.15 13.80 -2.03
CA SER A 131 7.82 14.36 -2.31
C SER A 131 7.44 14.17 -3.79
N PHE A 132 8.34 14.37 -4.74
CA PHE A 132 8.07 14.11 -6.15
C PHE A 132 7.88 12.62 -6.46
N ILE A 133 8.62 11.73 -5.79
CA ILE A 133 8.40 10.27 -5.90
C ILE A 133 6.99 9.92 -5.41
N LEU A 134 6.58 10.43 -4.23
CA LEU A 134 5.24 10.21 -3.69
C LEU A 134 4.16 10.77 -4.62
N ALA A 135 4.34 11.99 -5.15
CA ALA A 135 3.45 12.58 -6.13
C ALA A 135 3.28 11.70 -7.37
N THR A 136 4.38 11.21 -7.93
CA THR A 136 4.36 10.33 -9.11
C THR A 136 3.57 9.04 -8.84
N VAL A 137 3.81 8.39 -7.72
CA VAL A 137 3.09 7.17 -7.34
C VAL A 137 1.60 7.44 -7.14
N LEU A 138 1.24 8.57 -6.51
CA LEU A 138 -0.15 8.98 -6.32
C LEU A 138 -0.86 9.30 -7.64
N ILE A 139 -0.19 10.00 -8.57
CA ILE A 139 -0.73 10.29 -9.90
C ILE A 139 -1.00 9.00 -10.68
N LEU A 140 -0.05 8.07 -10.69
CA LEU A 140 -0.23 6.76 -11.34
C LEU A 140 -1.36 5.95 -10.71
N ALA A 141 -1.49 6.01 -9.38
CA ALA A 141 -2.57 5.37 -8.65
C ALA A 141 -3.93 5.99 -8.98
N ALA A 142 -4.03 7.34 -8.98
CA ALA A 142 -5.23 8.09 -9.30
C ALA A 142 -5.66 7.86 -10.76
N ALA A 143 -4.72 7.84 -11.72
CA ALA A 143 -5.00 7.50 -13.11
C ALA A 143 -5.61 6.10 -13.25
N GLY A 144 -5.08 5.13 -12.49
CA GLY A 144 -5.66 3.78 -12.41
C GLY A 144 -7.06 3.77 -11.81
N ASP A 145 -7.35 4.60 -10.80
CA ASP A 145 -8.68 4.73 -10.18
C ASP A 145 -9.67 5.38 -11.14
N LEU A 146 -9.26 6.45 -11.82
CA LEU A 146 -10.07 7.11 -12.84
C LEU A 146 -10.45 6.15 -13.98
N ARG A 147 -9.50 5.32 -14.42
CA ARG A 147 -9.77 4.29 -15.42
C ARG A 147 -10.84 3.30 -14.94
N ILE A 148 -10.76 2.86 -13.67
CA ILE A 148 -11.76 1.94 -13.09
C ILE A 148 -13.14 2.61 -12.96
N MET A 149 -13.19 3.88 -12.63
CA MET A 149 -14.45 4.63 -12.55
C MET A 149 -15.12 4.74 -13.92
N ARG A 150 -14.33 4.90 -14.99
CA ARG A 150 -14.84 5.01 -16.37
C ARG A 150 -15.18 3.66 -17.01
N SER A 151 -14.35 2.63 -16.79
CA SER A 151 -14.44 1.34 -17.49
C SER A 151 -14.88 0.18 -16.59
N GLY A 152 -15.15 0.43 -15.31
CA GLY A 152 -15.47 -0.59 -14.31
C GLY A 152 -14.25 -1.35 -13.78
N MET A 153 -14.49 -2.15 -12.74
CA MET A 153 -13.43 -2.96 -12.10
C MET A 153 -12.97 -4.06 -13.04
N PRO A 154 -11.68 -4.15 -13.36
CA PRO A 154 -11.17 -5.21 -14.21
C PRO A 154 -11.35 -6.58 -13.54
N ARG A 155 -11.46 -7.65 -14.34
CA ARG A 155 -11.55 -9.03 -13.89
C ARG A 155 -10.22 -9.75 -14.03
N GLY A 156 -10.04 -10.85 -13.28
CA GLY A 156 -8.86 -11.72 -13.41
C GLY A 156 -7.53 -11.04 -13.01
N ALA A 157 -6.50 -11.26 -13.81
CA ALA A 157 -5.13 -10.83 -13.50
C ALA A 157 -4.94 -9.33 -13.27
N PRO A 158 -5.58 -8.37 -13.99
CA PRO A 158 -5.43 -6.94 -13.68
C PRO A 158 -5.99 -6.55 -12.33
N ARG A 159 -7.10 -7.18 -11.92
CA ARG A 159 -7.68 -6.97 -10.59
C ARG A 159 -6.72 -7.42 -9.49
N LEU A 160 -6.13 -8.62 -9.66
CA LEU A 160 -5.15 -9.16 -8.72
C LEU A 160 -3.87 -8.33 -8.67
N ALA A 161 -3.38 -7.89 -9.84
CA ALA A 161 -2.21 -7.02 -9.91
C ALA A 161 -2.43 -5.70 -9.17
N ARG A 162 -3.62 -5.06 -9.35
CA ARG A 162 -3.98 -3.83 -8.64
C ARG A 162 -4.04 -4.04 -7.12
N HIS A 163 -4.67 -5.11 -6.65
CA HIS A 163 -4.71 -5.44 -5.23
C HIS A 163 -3.30 -5.65 -4.67
N LEU A 164 -2.50 -6.44 -5.36
CA LEU A 164 -1.16 -6.83 -4.93
C LEU A 164 -0.23 -5.62 -4.76
N TRP A 165 -0.07 -4.79 -5.80
CA TRP A 165 0.88 -3.68 -5.71
C TRP A 165 0.47 -2.64 -4.66
N ARG A 166 -0.83 -2.41 -4.48
CA ARG A 166 -1.34 -1.48 -3.47
C ARG A 166 -1.12 -1.99 -2.04
N MET A 167 -1.38 -3.28 -1.78
CA MET A 167 -1.09 -3.90 -0.49
C MET A 167 0.41 -3.90 -0.18
N CYS A 168 1.25 -4.25 -1.16
CA CYS A 168 2.70 -4.22 -0.99
C CYS A 168 3.22 -2.80 -0.76
N PHE A 169 2.64 -1.79 -1.44
CA PHE A 169 3.05 -0.41 -1.25
C PHE A 169 2.62 0.13 0.13
N ALA A 170 1.42 -0.23 0.60
CA ALA A 170 0.99 0.07 1.97
C ALA A 170 1.92 -0.58 3.00
N LEU A 171 2.29 -1.86 2.81
CA LEU A 171 3.24 -2.56 3.68
C LEU A 171 4.64 -1.93 3.63
N PHE A 172 5.08 -1.50 2.44
CA PHE A 172 6.34 -0.77 2.27
C PHE A 172 6.37 0.51 3.11
N ILE A 173 5.30 1.32 3.09
CA ILE A 173 5.23 2.55 3.89
C ILE A 173 5.36 2.21 5.39
N ALA A 174 4.62 1.20 5.89
CA ALA A 174 4.70 0.77 7.27
C ALA A 174 6.10 0.28 7.66
N ALA A 175 6.70 -0.60 6.84
CA ALA A 175 8.03 -1.14 7.07
C ALA A 175 9.11 -0.04 6.98
N ALA A 176 9.05 0.82 5.97
CA ALA A 176 10.01 1.91 5.80
C ALA A 176 9.96 2.90 6.97
N SER A 177 8.77 3.24 7.49
CA SER A 177 8.63 4.14 8.62
C SER A 177 9.32 3.61 9.90
N PHE A 178 9.42 2.30 10.05
CA PHE A 178 10.09 1.65 11.18
C PHE A 178 11.58 1.38 10.87
N PHE A 179 11.86 0.64 9.79
CA PHE A 179 13.21 0.14 9.49
C PHE A 179 14.18 1.21 8.96
N SER A 180 13.71 2.33 8.42
CA SER A 180 14.60 3.40 7.94
C SER A 180 15.31 4.14 9.08
N ILE A 181 14.79 4.10 10.29
CA ILE A 181 15.32 4.88 11.43
C ILE A 181 16.01 3.92 12.41
N ARG A 182 17.34 4.03 12.50
CA ARG A 182 18.17 3.14 13.35
C ARG A 182 17.73 3.15 14.80
N GLU A 183 17.43 4.31 15.35
CA GLU A 183 17.05 4.51 16.75
C GLU A 183 15.73 3.81 17.11
N ARG A 184 14.82 3.67 16.14
CA ARG A 184 13.57 2.92 16.32
C ARG A 184 13.84 1.42 16.38
N VAL A 185 14.69 0.92 15.48
CA VAL A 185 15.05 -0.50 15.41
C VAL A 185 15.85 -0.92 16.64
N ALA A 186 16.82 -0.11 17.08
CA ALA A 186 17.68 -0.39 18.22
C ALA A 186 16.93 -0.48 19.57
N LYS A 187 15.72 0.07 19.65
CA LYS A 187 14.87 -0.09 20.86
C LYS A 187 14.27 -1.49 21.00
N ILE A 188 14.21 -2.26 19.91
CA ILE A 188 13.51 -3.55 19.86
C ILE A 188 14.44 -4.68 19.47
N LEU A 189 15.40 -4.43 18.55
CA LEU A 189 16.29 -5.45 17.99
C LEU A 189 17.75 -5.13 18.31
N PRO A 190 18.55 -6.15 18.73
CA PRO A 190 19.98 -6.01 18.97
C PRO A 190 20.77 -5.91 17.65
N GLU A 191 22.07 -5.61 17.75
CA GLU A 191 23.01 -5.83 16.65
C GLU A 191 23.04 -7.32 16.29
N PRO A 192 23.18 -7.71 14.99
CA PRO A 192 23.47 -6.86 13.83
C PRO A 192 22.23 -6.26 13.11
N PHE A 193 21.02 -6.44 13.63
CA PHE A 193 19.75 -6.02 12.98
C PHE A 193 19.63 -4.50 12.83
N THR A 194 20.40 -3.72 13.57
CA THR A 194 20.42 -2.25 13.46
C THR A 194 21.34 -1.74 12.37
N SER A 195 22.13 -2.62 11.74
CA SER A 195 23.00 -2.26 10.61
C SER A 195 22.20 -1.85 9.37
N GLY A 196 22.76 -0.99 8.52
CA GLY A 196 22.09 -0.51 7.31
C GLY A 196 21.56 -1.62 6.41
N PRO A 197 22.38 -2.63 6.03
CA PRO A 197 21.93 -3.74 5.20
C PRO A 197 20.78 -4.55 5.81
N MET A 198 20.85 -4.85 7.12
CA MET A 198 19.79 -5.61 7.80
C MET A 198 18.46 -4.84 7.86
N ARG A 199 18.51 -3.53 8.06
CA ARG A 199 17.32 -2.68 8.03
C ARG A 199 16.71 -2.53 6.64
N ALA A 200 17.54 -2.61 5.58
CA ALA A 200 17.06 -2.59 4.20
C ALA A 200 16.40 -3.91 3.77
N LEU A 201 16.77 -5.04 4.39
CA LEU A 201 16.31 -6.38 4.00
C LEU A 201 14.77 -6.52 3.97
N PRO A 202 14.00 -6.13 5.00
CA PRO A 202 12.54 -6.22 4.96
C PRO A 202 11.93 -5.42 3.79
N ILE A 203 12.50 -4.26 3.48
CA ILE A 203 12.05 -3.41 2.38
C ILE A 203 12.31 -4.09 1.04
N LEU A 204 13.52 -4.64 0.86
CA LEU A 204 13.88 -5.37 -0.36
C LEU A 204 13.02 -6.63 -0.55
N LEU A 205 12.70 -7.35 0.54
CA LEU A 205 11.82 -8.52 0.49
C LEU A 205 10.39 -8.16 0.04
N ILE A 206 9.85 -7.01 0.48
CA ILE A 206 8.53 -6.54 0.04
C ILE A 206 8.53 -6.28 -1.47
N PHE A 207 9.53 -5.55 -2.00
CA PHE A 207 9.62 -5.27 -3.42
C PHE A 207 9.91 -6.52 -4.25
N GLY A 208 10.83 -7.37 -3.80
CA GLY A 208 11.13 -8.64 -4.45
C GLY A 208 9.90 -9.53 -4.56
N ALA A 209 9.14 -9.68 -3.47
CA ALA A 209 7.89 -10.42 -3.46
C ALA A 209 6.82 -9.77 -4.35
N MET A 210 6.72 -8.44 -4.34
CA MET A 210 5.78 -7.70 -5.20
C MET A 210 6.08 -7.96 -6.68
N PHE A 211 7.33 -7.80 -7.12
CA PHE A 211 7.72 -8.02 -8.51
C PHE A 211 7.56 -9.47 -8.94
N TYR A 212 7.95 -10.43 -8.08
CA TYR A 212 7.74 -11.86 -8.33
C TYR A 212 6.26 -12.18 -8.55
N TRP A 213 5.36 -11.72 -7.67
CA TRP A 213 3.94 -12.01 -7.80
C TRP A 213 3.28 -11.26 -8.95
N LEU A 214 3.68 -10.02 -9.25
CA LEU A 214 3.20 -9.28 -10.43
C LEU A 214 3.58 -9.99 -11.72
N TRP A 215 4.82 -10.45 -11.82
CA TRP A 215 5.29 -11.23 -12.94
C TRP A 215 4.51 -12.57 -13.09
N ARG A 216 4.32 -13.30 -11.99
CA ARG A 216 3.56 -14.55 -11.97
C ARG A 216 2.09 -14.35 -12.38
N VAL A 217 1.44 -13.28 -11.91
CA VAL A 217 0.06 -12.93 -12.27
C VAL A 217 -0.03 -12.56 -13.76
N ARG A 218 0.96 -11.86 -14.30
CA ARG A 218 1.02 -11.51 -15.74
C ARG A 218 1.24 -12.74 -16.61
N ARG A 219 2.15 -13.64 -16.24
CA ARG A 219 2.40 -14.88 -17.00
C ARG A 219 1.18 -15.80 -17.08
N ARG A 220 0.36 -15.88 -16.04
CA ARG A 220 -0.88 -16.66 -16.06
C ARG A 220 -1.94 -16.14 -17.04
N ARG A 221 -1.80 -14.93 -17.56
CA ARG A 221 -2.64 -14.39 -18.63
C ARG A 221 -2.39 -15.03 -19.99
N THR A 222 -1.22 -15.59 -20.23
CA THR A 222 -0.82 -16.17 -21.51
C THR A 222 -1.20 -17.64 -21.65
N LEU A 223 -1.68 -18.27 -20.58
CA LEU A 223 -2.21 -19.64 -20.66
C LEU A 223 -3.68 -19.55 -21.09
N PRO A 224 -4.07 -20.18 -22.22
CA PRO A 224 -5.47 -20.26 -22.61
C PRO A 224 -6.24 -20.94 -21.47
N VAL A 225 -7.34 -20.30 -21.04
CA VAL A 225 -8.33 -20.98 -20.20
C VAL A 225 -8.91 -22.07 -21.09
N VAL A 226 -8.48 -23.30 -20.89
CA VAL A 226 -9.17 -24.45 -21.42
C VAL A 226 -10.52 -24.46 -20.72
N VAL A 227 -11.52 -23.91 -21.38
CA VAL A 227 -12.91 -24.06 -21.00
C VAL A 227 -13.21 -25.54 -21.20
N ARG A 228 -13.20 -26.30 -20.10
CA ARG A 228 -13.83 -27.61 -20.09
C ARG A 228 -15.32 -27.33 -20.33
N HIS A 229 -15.75 -27.49 -21.56
CA HIS A 229 -17.12 -27.82 -21.88
C HIS A 229 -17.39 -29.19 -21.26
N ASP A 230 -17.90 -29.24 -20.05
CA ASP A 230 -18.59 -30.38 -19.53
C ASP A 230 -19.83 -30.49 -20.45
N SER A 231 -19.73 -31.41 -21.44
CA SER A 231 -20.85 -31.86 -22.23
C SER A 231 -21.88 -32.42 -21.24
N MET A 232 -22.95 -31.68 -21.04
CA MET A 232 -24.14 -32.23 -20.39
C MET A 232 -24.58 -33.44 -21.22
N PRO A 233 -24.87 -34.59 -20.61
CA PRO A 233 -25.45 -35.69 -21.33
C PRO A 233 -26.84 -35.26 -21.84
N VAL A 234 -27.01 -35.32 -23.14
CA VAL A 234 -28.32 -35.18 -23.80
C VAL A 234 -29.19 -36.30 -23.28
N THR A 235 -30.12 -35.98 -22.39
CA THR A 235 -31.22 -36.88 -22.05
C THR A 235 -32.16 -36.95 -23.26
N THR A 236 -32.09 -38.03 -24.01
CA THR A 236 -33.11 -38.41 -24.98
C THR A 236 -34.41 -38.68 -24.23
N PRO A 237 -35.55 -38.09 -24.67
CA PRO A 237 -36.85 -38.50 -24.13
C PRO A 237 -37.14 -39.93 -24.59
N ALA A 238 -37.49 -40.78 -23.64
CA ALA A 238 -38.06 -42.10 -23.92
C ALA A 238 -39.47 -41.92 -24.51
N GLU A 239 -39.74 -42.57 -25.65
CA GLU A 239 -41.08 -42.77 -26.20
C GLU A 239 -41.93 -43.68 -25.32
#